data_5d9cbe0aae0ca7d613b32b11fab73e24
#
_entry.id   5d9cbe0aae0ca7d613b32b11fab73e24
#
_cell.length_a   1.000
_cell.length_b   1.000
_cell.length_c   1.000
_cell.angle_alpha   90.00
_cell.angle_beta   90.00
_cell.angle_gamma   90.00
#
_symmetry.space_group_name_H-M   'P 1'
#
loop_
_entity.id
_entity.type
_entity.pdbx_description
1 polymer ?
#
loop_
_entity_poly.entity_id
_entity_poly.type
_entity_poly.pdbx_seq_one_letter_code
_entity_poly.pdbx_strand_id
1 'polypeptide(L)'
;LGAVKARVVWVTLIASWALSFLTVRQTVWLDWMGFVLLFWTVYQPGRISLVLAFVMGILMDVQQTSILGEHALMYVWLVYGMRLLSPRLQFASVFLQALYGTTLMLAMQLVRAFFHLLAGHTVDVLQVGWVFLGTLAWMLLAWMLTRGAQSKTMGSWVAH
;
A
#
# COMPACT_ATOMS: atom_id res chain seq x y z
N LEU A 1 -10.56 13.41 5.91
CA LEU A 1 -11.38 12.19 5.84
C LEU A 1 -11.85 11.86 7.25
N GLY A 2 -13.12 12.20 7.57
CA GLY A 2 -13.76 11.83 8.83
C GLY A 2 -13.63 10.33 9.09
N ALA A 3 -13.79 9.91 10.35
CA ALA A 3 -13.53 8.55 10.83
C ALA A 3 -14.15 7.48 9.91
N VAL A 4 -13.35 7.01 8.95
CA VAL A 4 -13.73 5.87 8.10
C VAL A 4 -13.94 4.69 9.03
N LYS A 5 -15.10 4.02 8.90
CA LYS A 5 -15.44 2.89 9.77
C LYS A 5 -14.32 1.83 9.71
N ALA A 6 -13.92 1.31 10.86
CA ALA A 6 -12.88 0.26 10.95
C ALA A 6 -13.12 -0.90 9.98
N ARG A 7 -14.39 -1.21 9.72
CA ARG A 7 -14.81 -2.25 8.77
C ARG A 7 -14.24 -2.04 7.37
N VAL A 8 -14.16 -0.79 6.89
CA VAL A 8 -13.64 -0.50 5.54
C VAL A 8 -12.16 -0.81 5.45
N VAL A 9 -11.38 -0.49 6.49
CA VAL A 9 -9.94 -0.82 6.55
C VAL A 9 -9.74 -2.34 6.47
N TRP A 10 -10.48 -3.09 7.30
CA TRP A 10 -10.36 -4.55 7.32
C TRP A 10 -10.84 -5.19 6.01
N VAL A 11 -11.96 -4.73 5.47
CA VAL A 11 -12.48 -5.25 4.18
C VAL A 11 -11.49 -5.00 3.05
N THR A 12 -10.87 -3.82 2.98
CA THR A 12 -9.87 -3.53 1.93
C THR A 12 -8.59 -4.32 2.10
N LEU A 13 -8.14 -4.58 3.34
CA LEU A 13 -6.99 -5.44 3.61
C LEU A 13 -7.26 -6.89 3.19
N ILE A 14 -8.42 -7.44 3.57
CA ILE A 14 -8.81 -8.80 3.18
C ILE A 14 -9.01 -8.89 1.66
N ALA A 15 -9.64 -7.89 1.05
CA ALA A 15 -9.84 -7.86 -0.39
C ALA A 15 -8.51 -7.80 -1.16
N SER A 16 -7.54 -6.98 -0.69
CA SER A 16 -6.21 -6.91 -1.31
C SER A 16 -5.44 -8.22 -1.16
N TRP A 17 -5.57 -8.89 -0.02
CA TRP A 17 -4.99 -10.21 0.19
C TRP A 17 -5.60 -11.27 -0.74
N ALA A 18 -6.93 -11.29 -0.86
CA ALA A 18 -7.63 -12.17 -1.79
C ALA A 18 -7.28 -11.87 -3.26
N LEU A 19 -7.15 -10.59 -3.62
CA LEU A 19 -6.75 -10.17 -4.97
C LEU A 19 -5.32 -10.61 -5.27
N SER A 20 -4.41 -10.54 -4.30
CA SER A 20 -3.04 -11.06 -4.43
C SER A 20 -3.03 -12.55 -4.74
N PHE A 21 -3.99 -13.32 -4.21
CA PHE A 21 -4.13 -14.75 -4.51
C PHE A 21 -4.49 -15.02 -5.98
N LEU A 22 -5.32 -14.17 -6.55
CA LEU A 22 -5.69 -14.28 -7.97
C LEU A 22 -4.55 -13.87 -8.90
N THR A 23 -3.72 -12.92 -8.48
CA THR A 23 -2.63 -12.37 -9.29
C THR A 23 -1.35 -13.23 -9.25
N VAL A 24 -1.15 -14.06 -8.23
CA VAL A 24 -0.02 -15.02 -8.16
C VAL A 24 0.01 -15.98 -9.36
N ARG A 25 -1.14 -16.32 -9.93
CA ARG A 25 -1.25 -17.17 -11.12
C ARG A 25 -1.00 -16.42 -12.45
N GLN A 26 -1.06 -15.12 -12.44
CA GLN A 26 -0.85 -14.27 -13.61
C GLN A 26 0.47 -13.52 -13.42
N THR A 27 1.19 -13.27 -14.48
CA THR A 27 2.50 -12.58 -14.53
C THR A 27 2.48 -11.15 -13.96
N VAL A 28 1.47 -10.79 -13.16
CA VAL A 28 1.27 -9.45 -12.60
C VAL A 28 1.82 -9.42 -11.17
N TRP A 29 2.99 -8.84 -11.02
CA TRP A 29 3.72 -8.69 -9.76
C TRP A 29 3.34 -7.42 -8.97
N LEU A 30 2.08 -7.01 -9.04
CA LEU A 30 1.62 -5.85 -8.30
C LEU A 30 1.33 -6.23 -6.84
N ASP A 31 2.06 -5.62 -5.93
CA ASP A 31 1.88 -5.81 -4.49
C ASP A 31 0.69 -4.99 -3.97
N TRP A 32 -0.53 -5.52 -4.21
CA TRP A 32 -1.77 -4.89 -3.76
C TRP A 32 -1.81 -4.66 -2.26
N MET A 33 -1.26 -5.60 -1.48
CA MET A 33 -1.25 -5.52 -0.01
C MET A 33 -0.37 -4.36 0.47
N GLY A 34 0.84 -4.24 -0.10
CA GLY A 34 1.76 -3.15 0.23
C GLY A 34 1.13 -1.77 -0.06
N PHE A 35 0.45 -1.62 -1.21
CA PHE A 35 -0.24 -0.37 -1.56
C PHE A 35 -1.38 -0.04 -0.59
N VAL A 36 -2.20 -1.01 -0.21
CA VAL A 36 -3.31 -0.80 0.73
C VAL A 36 -2.78 -0.48 2.13
N LEU A 37 -1.71 -1.13 2.59
CA LEU A 37 -1.05 -0.82 3.86
C LEU A 37 -0.50 0.61 3.87
N LEU A 38 0.19 1.03 2.81
CA LEU A 38 0.67 2.40 2.68
C LEU A 38 -0.46 3.42 2.71
N PHE A 39 -1.52 3.17 1.91
CA PHE A 39 -2.68 4.05 1.86
C PHE A 39 -3.28 4.28 3.25
N TRP A 40 -3.58 3.22 3.98
CA TRP A 40 -4.16 3.35 5.31
C TRP A 40 -3.19 3.90 6.35
N THR A 41 -1.88 3.70 6.18
CA THR A 41 -0.87 4.31 7.05
C THR A 41 -0.86 5.83 6.95
N VAL A 42 -1.14 6.40 5.76
CA VAL A 42 -1.30 7.85 5.59
C VAL A 42 -2.59 8.35 6.22
N TYR A 43 -3.71 7.70 5.90
CA TYR A 43 -5.04 8.22 6.29
C TYR A 43 -5.49 7.82 7.69
N GLN A 44 -5.01 6.68 8.21
CA GLN A 44 -5.33 6.18 9.56
C GLN A 44 -4.11 5.54 10.25
N PRO A 45 -3.07 6.31 10.56
CA PRO A 45 -1.81 5.78 11.10
C PRO A 45 -1.98 5.06 12.45
N GLY A 46 -3.00 5.42 13.22
CA GLY A 46 -3.31 4.77 14.51
C GLY A 46 -3.86 3.34 14.38
N ARG A 47 -4.35 2.94 13.21
CA ARG A 47 -4.94 1.61 12.99
C ARG A 47 -3.97 0.60 12.38
N ILE A 48 -3.04 1.06 11.58
CA ILE A 48 -2.04 0.21 10.95
C ILE A 48 -0.83 0.14 11.88
N SER A 49 -0.73 -0.90 12.69
CA SER A 49 0.43 -1.13 13.54
C SER A 49 1.56 -1.84 12.77
N LEU A 50 2.79 -1.73 13.26
CA LEU A 50 3.93 -2.48 12.70
C LEU A 50 3.72 -3.99 12.84
N VAL A 51 3.06 -4.41 13.94
CA VAL A 51 2.70 -5.82 14.16
C VAL A 51 1.70 -6.30 13.09
N LEU A 52 0.70 -5.48 12.75
CA LEU A 52 -0.23 -5.81 11.68
C LEU A 52 0.49 -5.94 10.34
N ALA A 53 1.39 -5.02 10.03
CA ALA A 53 2.19 -5.08 8.80
C ALA A 53 3.04 -6.35 8.75
N PHE A 54 3.66 -6.72 9.87
CA PHE A 54 4.45 -7.94 9.98
C PHE A 54 3.60 -9.20 9.75
N VAL A 55 2.44 -9.31 10.41
CA VAL A 55 1.54 -10.45 10.26
C VAL A 55 1.04 -10.57 8.80
N MET A 56 0.62 -9.45 8.20
CA MET A 56 0.20 -9.45 6.79
C MET A 56 1.34 -9.83 5.84
N GLY A 57 2.57 -9.43 6.15
CA GLY A 57 3.75 -9.84 5.38
C GLY A 57 4.03 -11.34 5.48
N ILE A 58 3.95 -11.94 6.67
CA ILE A 58 4.08 -13.39 6.84
C ILE A 58 2.99 -14.14 6.06
N LEU A 59 1.75 -13.66 6.07
CA LEU A 59 0.68 -14.25 5.27
C LEU A 59 0.98 -14.21 3.77
N MET A 60 1.60 -13.12 3.29
CA MET A 60 2.03 -13.01 1.91
C MET A 60 3.20 -13.93 1.58
N ASP A 61 4.17 -14.09 2.50
CA ASP A 61 5.30 -15.00 2.32
C ASP A 61 4.83 -16.45 2.17
N VAL A 62 3.90 -16.88 3.02
CA VAL A 62 3.29 -18.22 2.93
C VAL A 62 2.52 -18.40 1.62
N GLN A 63 1.79 -17.37 1.18
CA GLN A 63 0.98 -17.42 -0.03
C GLN A 63 1.84 -17.50 -1.30
N GLN A 64 2.94 -16.74 -1.35
CA GLN A 64 3.81 -16.65 -2.54
C GLN A 64 4.94 -17.68 -2.55
N THR A 65 5.01 -18.54 -1.52
CA THR A 65 6.13 -19.50 -1.34
C THR A 65 7.50 -18.83 -1.41
N SER A 66 7.56 -17.55 -1.00
CA SER A 66 8.79 -16.77 -0.93
C SER A 66 9.60 -17.14 0.32
N ILE A 67 10.78 -16.53 0.46
CA ILE A 67 11.58 -16.69 1.68
C ILE A 67 10.78 -16.11 2.85
N LEU A 68 10.51 -16.94 3.85
CA LEU A 68 9.73 -16.53 5.02
C LEU A 68 10.38 -15.32 5.70
N GLY A 69 9.62 -14.23 5.85
CA GLY A 69 10.08 -12.99 6.43
C GLY A 69 10.41 -11.89 5.42
N GLU A 70 10.49 -12.21 4.13
CA GLU A 70 10.81 -11.22 3.07
C GLU A 70 9.75 -10.12 3.00
N HIS A 71 8.48 -10.48 2.76
CA HIS A 71 7.38 -9.50 2.73
C HIS A 71 7.09 -8.93 4.12
N ALA A 72 7.26 -9.73 5.19
CA ALA A 72 7.07 -9.25 6.55
C ALA A 72 8.02 -8.09 6.87
N LEU A 73 9.30 -8.23 6.55
CA LEU A 73 10.29 -7.18 6.76
C LEU A 73 10.00 -5.96 5.87
N MET A 74 9.66 -6.20 4.60
CA MET A 74 9.33 -5.13 3.65
C MET A 74 8.13 -4.30 4.12
N TYR A 75 7.05 -4.93 4.57
CA TYR A 75 5.85 -4.21 5.01
C TYR A 75 6.07 -3.46 6.31
N VAL A 76 6.86 -4.00 7.25
CA VAL A 76 7.26 -3.27 8.45
C VAL A 76 8.04 -2.01 8.09
N TRP A 77 9.01 -2.11 7.19
CA TRP A 77 9.78 -0.96 6.69
C TRP A 77 8.90 0.06 5.97
N LEU A 78 7.99 -0.39 5.11
CA LEU A 78 7.05 0.47 4.38
C LEU A 78 6.17 1.26 5.36
N VAL A 79 5.54 0.57 6.30
CA VAL A 79 4.66 1.20 7.30
C VAL A 79 5.46 2.13 8.23
N TYR A 80 6.65 1.73 8.64
CA TYR A 80 7.52 2.56 9.46
C TYR A 80 7.94 3.85 8.73
N GLY A 81 8.47 3.72 7.51
CA GLY A 81 8.88 4.86 6.69
C GLY A 81 7.71 5.82 6.42
N MET A 82 6.54 5.27 6.08
CA MET A 82 5.36 6.09 5.84
C MET A 82 4.85 6.77 7.13
N ARG A 83 4.93 6.11 8.29
CA ARG A 83 4.55 6.70 9.58
C ARG A 83 5.41 7.91 9.95
N LEU A 84 6.70 7.86 9.67
CA LEU A 84 7.59 9.01 9.90
C LEU A 84 7.18 10.23 9.10
N LEU A 85 6.63 10.01 7.91
CA LEU A 85 6.22 11.07 6.97
C LEU A 85 4.73 11.44 7.11
N SER A 86 3.90 10.55 7.67
CA SER A 86 2.43 10.71 7.70
C SER A 86 1.95 12.03 8.30
N PRO A 87 2.54 12.61 9.38
CA PRO A 87 2.07 13.88 9.94
C PRO A 87 2.17 15.04 8.95
N ARG A 88 3.16 14.99 8.04
CA ARG A 88 3.36 16.00 6.99
C ARG A 88 2.51 15.69 5.76
N LEU A 89 2.35 14.40 5.45
CA LEU A 89 1.65 13.94 4.25
C LEU A 89 0.13 14.08 4.35
N GLN A 90 -0.46 14.06 5.55
CA GLN A 90 -1.91 14.25 5.73
C GLN A 90 -2.41 15.60 5.18
N PHE A 91 -1.56 16.64 5.21
CA PHE A 91 -1.84 17.98 4.70
C PHE A 91 -1.30 18.20 3.30
N ALA A 92 -0.56 17.25 2.75
CA ALA A 92 0.02 17.36 1.42
C ALA A 92 -1.00 17.01 0.33
N SER A 93 -0.72 17.45 -0.90
CA SER A 93 -1.52 17.07 -2.06
C SER A 93 -1.48 15.56 -2.28
N VAL A 94 -2.56 15.00 -2.85
CA VAL A 94 -2.65 13.57 -3.20
C VAL A 94 -1.50 13.13 -4.08
N PHE A 95 -1.05 14.02 -4.98
CA PHE A 95 0.11 13.77 -5.83
C PHE A 95 1.39 13.56 -5.02
N LEU A 96 1.64 14.40 -4.02
CA LEU A 96 2.83 14.28 -3.16
C LEU A 96 2.78 13.01 -2.31
N GLN A 97 1.61 12.64 -1.79
CA GLN A 97 1.41 11.39 -1.06
C GLN A 97 1.71 10.17 -1.95
N ALA A 98 1.21 10.16 -3.18
CA ALA A 98 1.46 9.11 -4.16
C ALA A 98 2.95 9.03 -4.52
N LEU A 99 3.62 10.18 -4.71
CA LEU A 99 5.04 10.24 -5.02
C LEU A 99 5.89 9.60 -3.92
N TYR A 100 5.64 9.94 -2.65
CA TYR A 100 6.35 9.34 -1.51
C TYR A 100 6.07 7.84 -1.38
N GLY A 101 4.81 7.43 -1.54
CA GLY A 101 4.44 6.01 -1.53
C GLY A 101 5.17 5.22 -2.60
N THR A 102 5.22 5.76 -3.83
CA THR A 102 5.95 5.16 -4.95
C THR A 102 7.44 5.07 -4.67
N THR A 103 8.04 6.14 -4.14
CA THR A 103 9.47 6.15 -3.80
C THR A 103 9.81 5.07 -2.78
N LEU A 104 8.98 4.89 -1.74
CA LEU A 104 9.16 3.83 -0.75
C LEU A 104 9.02 2.44 -1.38
N MET A 105 8.03 2.23 -2.24
CA MET A 105 7.85 0.97 -2.96
C MET A 105 9.03 0.66 -3.88
N LEU A 106 9.52 1.65 -4.63
CA LEU A 106 10.70 1.49 -5.49
C LEU A 106 11.95 1.17 -4.67
N ALA A 107 12.16 1.86 -3.54
CA ALA A 107 13.29 1.57 -2.66
C ALA A 107 13.26 0.12 -2.16
N MET A 108 12.08 -0.40 -1.80
CA MET A 108 11.92 -1.80 -1.40
C MET A 108 12.18 -2.78 -2.53
N GLN A 109 11.72 -2.48 -3.74
CA GLN A 109 12.00 -3.32 -4.91
C GLN A 109 13.50 -3.35 -5.24
N LEU A 110 14.20 -2.24 -5.06
CA LEU A 110 15.67 -2.20 -5.23
C LEU A 110 16.39 -3.07 -4.19
N VAL A 111 15.98 -3.00 -2.93
CA VAL A 111 16.52 -3.85 -1.86
C VAL A 111 16.26 -5.32 -2.16
N ARG A 112 15.04 -5.66 -2.57
CA ARG A 112 14.68 -7.02 -2.98
C ARG A 112 15.53 -7.50 -4.15
N ALA A 113 15.64 -6.70 -5.20
CA ALA A 113 16.45 -7.00 -6.38
C ALA A 113 17.91 -7.25 -6.01
N PHE A 114 18.46 -6.44 -5.09
CA PHE A 114 19.82 -6.62 -4.60
C PHE A 114 20.02 -7.98 -3.92
N PHE A 115 19.11 -8.39 -3.02
CA PHE A 115 19.19 -9.70 -2.38
C PHE A 115 19.02 -10.85 -3.35
N HIS A 116 18.13 -10.74 -4.33
CA HIS A 116 17.95 -11.74 -5.38
C HIS A 116 19.20 -11.88 -6.25
N LEU A 117 19.85 -10.78 -6.62
CA LEU A 117 21.12 -10.81 -7.37
C LEU A 117 22.25 -11.48 -6.57
N LEU A 118 22.35 -11.19 -5.26
CA LEU A 118 23.33 -11.87 -4.39
C LEU A 118 23.08 -13.37 -4.28
N ALA A 119 21.81 -13.78 -4.33
CA ALA A 119 21.42 -15.19 -4.32
C ALA A 119 21.57 -15.88 -5.69
N GLY A 120 22.05 -15.17 -6.73
CA GLY A 120 22.24 -15.71 -8.08
C GLY A 120 20.95 -15.86 -8.90
N HIS A 121 19.86 -15.21 -8.47
CA HIS A 121 18.60 -15.22 -9.21
C HIS A 121 18.52 -14.05 -10.19
N THR A 122 17.84 -14.27 -11.33
CA THR A 122 17.59 -13.21 -12.30
C THR A 122 16.49 -12.26 -11.78
N VAL A 123 16.73 -10.97 -11.93
CA VAL A 123 15.72 -9.94 -11.57
C VAL A 123 14.91 -9.60 -12.82
N ASP A 124 13.60 -9.68 -12.71
CA ASP A 124 12.71 -9.29 -13.80
C ASP A 124 12.44 -7.78 -13.73
N VAL A 125 12.95 -7.05 -14.72
CA VAL A 125 12.81 -5.58 -14.82
C VAL A 125 11.34 -5.16 -14.95
N LEU A 126 10.48 -6.04 -15.47
CA LEU A 126 9.03 -5.78 -15.56
C LEU A 126 8.40 -5.57 -14.17
N GLN A 127 8.95 -6.15 -13.11
CA GLN A 127 8.45 -5.95 -11.73
C GLN A 127 8.53 -4.48 -11.31
N VAL A 128 9.53 -3.75 -11.74
CA VAL A 128 9.67 -2.31 -11.46
C VAL A 128 8.57 -1.50 -12.15
N GLY A 129 8.18 -1.90 -13.38
CA GLY A 129 7.09 -1.25 -14.13
C GLY A 129 5.73 -1.34 -13.42
N TRP A 130 5.45 -2.45 -12.74
CA TRP A 130 4.19 -2.64 -12.02
C TRP A 130 4.01 -1.68 -10.83
N VAL A 131 5.09 -1.18 -10.23
CA VAL A 131 5.02 -0.16 -9.16
C VAL A 131 4.39 1.13 -9.67
N PHE A 132 4.69 1.54 -10.91
CA PHE A 132 4.08 2.74 -11.50
C PHE A 132 2.57 2.56 -11.74
N LEU A 133 2.12 1.37 -12.14
CA LEU A 133 0.67 1.08 -12.24
C LEU A 133 -0.01 1.12 -10.87
N GLY A 134 0.64 0.62 -9.82
CA GLY A 134 0.15 0.75 -8.44
C GLY A 134 0.04 2.20 -8.00
N THR A 135 0.95 3.07 -8.42
CA THR A 135 0.87 4.52 -8.14
C THR A 135 -0.36 5.15 -8.79
N LEU A 136 -0.65 4.80 -10.04
CA LEU A 136 -1.85 5.27 -10.72
C LEU A 136 -3.12 4.79 -10.00
N ALA A 137 -3.15 3.53 -9.57
CA ALA A 137 -4.26 2.99 -8.77
C ALA A 137 -4.43 3.73 -7.44
N TRP A 138 -3.33 4.09 -6.77
CA TRP A 138 -3.35 4.94 -5.57
C TRP A 138 -3.97 6.30 -5.86
N MET A 139 -3.51 6.98 -6.91
CA MET A 139 -4.02 8.29 -7.28
C MET A 139 -5.51 8.25 -7.56
N LEU A 140 -6.00 7.22 -8.26
CA LEU A 140 -7.41 7.02 -8.55
C LEU A 140 -8.22 6.77 -7.27
N LEU A 141 -7.75 5.89 -6.39
CA LEU A 141 -8.39 5.60 -5.10
C LEU A 141 -8.47 6.84 -4.21
N ALA A 142 -7.36 7.55 -4.07
CA ALA A 142 -7.31 8.76 -3.26
C ALA A 142 -8.24 9.85 -3.83
N TRP A 143 -8.29 10.00 -5.15
CA TRP A 143 -9.18 10.93 -5.84
C TRP A 143 -10.67 10.57 -5.65
N MET A 144 -11.04 9.30 -5.80
CA MET A 144 -12.41 8.84 -5.56
C MET A 144 -12.86 9.08 -4.12
N LEU A 145 -12.00 8.80 -3.14
CA LEU A 145 -12.32 8.99 -1.72
C LEU A 145 -12.41 10.46 -1.32
N THR A 146 -11.57 11.33 -1.90
CA THR A 146 -11.63 12.76 -1.62
C THR A 146 -12.85 13.41 -2.25
N ARG A 147 -13.25 13.02 -3.46
CA ARG A 147 -14.49 13.52 -4.09
C ARG A 147 -15.75 13.06 -3.35
N GLY A 148 -15.79 11.80 -2.90
CA GLY A 148 -16.94 11.30 -2.11
C GLY A 148 -17.10 11.99 -0.76
N ALA A 149 -16.03 12.57 -0.20
CA ALA A 149 -16.10 13.34 1.04
C ALA A 149 -16.61 14.78 0.79
N GLN A 150 -16.28 15.40 -0.34
CA GLN A 150 -16.73 16.75 -0.66
C GLN A 150 -18.23 16.83 -1.02
N SER A 151 -18.79 15.79 -1.64
CA SER A 151 -20.21 15.76 -1.98
C SER A 151 -21.13 15.73 -0.74
N LYS A 152 -20.66 15.16 0.38
CA LYS A 152 -21.44 15.11 1.63
C LYS A 152 -21.46 16.42 2.41
N THR A 153 -20.42 17.25 2.27
CA THR A 153 -20.36 18.56 2.94
C THR A 153 -21.17 19.62 2.22
N MET A 154 -21.29 19.57 0.89
CA MET A 154 -22.13 20.52 0.15
C MET A 154 -23.63 20.30 0.37
N GLY A 155 -24.07 19.06 0.55
CA GLY A 155 -25.49 18.76 0.79
C GLY A 155 -26.01 19.25 2.15
N SER A 156 -25.14 19.49 3.12
CA SER A 156 -25.57 19.97 4.47
C SER A 156 -25.77 21.49 4.56
N TRP A 157 -25.24 22.27 3.62
CA TRP A 157 -25.40 23.74 3.61
C TRP A 157 -26.63 24.23 2.84
N VAL A 158 -27.26 23.36 2.04
CA VAL A 158 -28.44 23.70 1.22
C VAL A 158 -29.75 23.37 1.96
N ALA A 159 -29.70 22.76 3.14
CA ALA A 159 -30.82 22.29 3.92
C ALA A 159 -31.18 23.21 5.14
N HIS A 160 -30.67 24.47 5.16
CA HIS A 160 -31.07 25.48 6.17
C HIS A 160 -31.53 26.77 5.50
#